data_0c4e14f93e8ff256786d859a43cc746a
#
_entry.id   0c4e14f93e8ff256786d859a43cc746a
#
_cell.length_a   1.000
_cell.length_b   1.000
_cell.length_c   1.000
_cell.angle_alpha   90.00
_cell.angle_beta   90.00
_cell.angle_gamma   90.00
#
_symmetry.space_group_name_H-M   'P 1'
#
loop_
_entity.id
_entity.type
_entity.pdbx_description
1 polymer ?
#
loop_
_entity_poly.entity_id
_entity_poly.type
_entity_poly.pdbx_seq_one_letter_code
_entity_poly.pdbx_strand_id
1 'polypeptide(L)'
;MAPDIIFINPKANCLGSFDFLVAKSVPLGLGYLSAYLLEKNYTVKIVDEEVEKLTVEKIKQLTDSENQLFGISCMTPNISRAYELSDLIKSVYHRATIIFGGIHPTVVPEEVLGKPAVDLVVRGEAESVIEEIVVNHKKGLGFKNILSCSYRDNGKFVHNDKAPLIDINLLPNIPYHLFDSKVYDMGFVISSRGCPYNCVFCSQRAINGNVYRYRSTEKVISELQTLITNYAPSNIVFFDDIFTINKKRIFELCDGIIEKGLNAKTEFTMVTRGDCVDDVLLQKLKEANFTGLAFGVETASEELMKMINKKETVQDIVNGINLAKKYNFLVDTVFIFGLPGENRADRVASFNLACSLDVAKARFNNATPYPGTGLYRMAKEENNLNIIGDWENFNPTGVLTAKNPFKHPLPYYPKGSTQEEIIMDVIQANMLYFLQPKRLLLLFKNVFDRKGTKWLVLPPKWWLNPHYVRSVFQVIILNLRRLVWLIKWKIQGKLLTQHKK
;
A
#
# COMPACT_ATOMS: atom_id res chain seq x y z
N MET A 1 22.46 -20.41 15.85
CA MET A 1 21.33 -20.41 16.78
C MET A 1 20.06 -20.04 16.00
N ALA A 2 18.98 -20.74 16.25
CA ALA A 2 17.68 -20.39 15.66
C ALA A 2 17.24 -18.99 16.14
N PRO A 3 16.65 -18.16 15.27
CA PRO A 3 16.10 -16.86 15.69
C PRO A 3 14.87 -17.06 16.60
N ASP A 4 14.63 -16.08 17.48
CA ASP A 4 13.47 -16.12 18.37
C ASP A 4 12.16 -16.04 17.59
N ILE A 5 12.16 -15.31 16.47
CA ILE A 5 11.03 -15.24 15.53
C ILE A 5 11.53 -15.04 14.11
N ILE A 6 10.82 -15.64 13.14
CA ILE A 6 11.02 -15.40 11.70
C ILE A 6 9.78 -14.69 11.17
N PHE A 7 9.95 -13.45 10.71
CA PHE A 7 8.91 -12.71 10.03
C PHE A 7 8.93 -12.98 8.53
N ILE A 8 7.73 -13.13 7.96
CA ILE A 8 7.55 -13.36 6.52
C ILE A 8 6.60 -12.29 5.96
N ASN A 9 7.04 -11.64 4.88
CA ASN A 9 6.22 -10.79 4.03
C ASN A 9 5.81 -11.60 2.79
N PRO A 10 4.55 -12.08 2.69
CA PRO A 10 4.10 -12.84 1.51
C PRO A 10 4.02 -11.94 0.28
N LYS A 11 4.35 -12.48 -0.88
CA LYS A 11 4.23 -11.76 -2.13
C LYS A 11 2.78 -11.42 -2.46
N ALA A 12 2.54 -10.15 -2.79
CA ALA A 12 1.26 -9.68 -3.29
C ALA A 12 1.22 -9.71 -4.83
N ASN A 13 0.25 -10.41 -5.43
CA ASN A 13 0.07 -10.43 -6.89
C ASN A 13 -0.58 -9.14 -7.45
N CYS A 14 -0.27 -7.98 -6.84
CA CYS A 14 -0.90 -6.71 -7.21
C CYS A 14 -0.42 -6.11 -8.52
N LEU A 15 0.82 -6.38 -8.91
CA LEU A 15 1.47 -5.73 -10.05
C LEU A 15 1.56 -6.61 -11.30
N GLY A 16 1.35 -7.92 -11.17
CA GLY A 16 1.38 -8.86 -12.30
C GLY A 16 2.65 -8.71 -13.14
N SER A 17 2.50 -8.47 -14.45
CA SER A 17 3.64 -8.29 -15.35
C SER A 17 4.43 -6.99 -15.14
N PHE A 18 3.96 -6.06 -14.30
CA PHE A 18 4.65 -4.80 -13.98
C PHE A 18 5.53 -4.88 -12.74
N ASP A 19 5.49 -6.00 -12.02
CA ASP A 19 6.19 -6.19 -10.74
C ASP A 19 7.69 -5.89 -10.81
N PHE A 20 8.34 -6.22 -11.92
CA PHE A 20 9.76 -5.96 -12.15
C PHE A 20 10.12 -4.49 -12.40
N LEU A 21 9.12 -3.64 -12.70
CA LEU A 21 9.31 -2.20 -12.96
C LEU A 21 9.17 -1.35 -11.71
N VAL A 22 8.73 -1.93 -10.61
CA VAL A 22 8.49 -1.21 -9.36
C VAL A 22 9.61 -1.52 -8.37
N ALA A 23 10.19 -0.46 -7.81
CA ALA A 23 11.18 -0.60 -6.75
C ALA A 23 10.55 -1.32 -5.55
N LYS A 24 11.28 -2.26 -4.96
CA LYS A 24 10.84 -2.97 -3.75
C LYS A 24 11.08 -2.07 -2.55
N SER A 25 10.03 -1.74 -1.81
CA SER A 25 10.16 -1.02 -0.54
C SER A 25 10.44 -1.99 0.60
N VAL A 26 11.17 -1.52 1.61
CA VAL A 26 11.32 -2.23 2.87
C VAL A 26 9.92 -2.49 3.46
N PRO A 27 9.61 -3.70 3.95
CA PRO A 27 8.33 -3.99 4.62
C PRO A 27 8.28 -3.30 6.00
N LEU A 28 7.87 -2.02 6.01
CA LEU A 28 7.98 -1.11 7.16
C LEU A 28 7.34 -1.68 8.44
N GLY A 29 6.18 -2.33 8.34
CA GLY A 29 5.51 -2.94 9.49
C GLY A 29 6.37 -4.01 10.16
N LEU A 30 6.98 -4.91 9.37
CA LEU A 30 7.91 -5.91 9.89
C LEU A 30 9.22 -5.28 10.35
N GLY A 31 9.65 -4.20 9.71
CA GLY A 31 10.80 -3.41 10.13
C GLY A 31 10.64 -2.86 11.55
N TYR A 32 9.49 -2.26 11.88
CA TYR A 32 9.21 -1.74 13.24
C TYR A 32 9.08 -2.86 14.28
N LEU A 33 8.40 -3.97 13.96
CA LEU A 33 8.34 -5.13 14.86
C LEU A 33 9.74 -5.70 15.15
N SER A 34 10.57 -5.78 14.12
CA SER A 34 11.95 -6.23 14.28
C SER A 34 12.78 -5.26 15.10
N ALA A 35 12.65 -3.94 14.87
CA ALA A 35 13.31 -2.91 15.66
C ALA A 35 12.98 -3.04 17.15
N TYR A 36 11.68 -3.18 17.46
CA TYR A 36 11.19 -3.31 18.83
C TYR A 36 11.76 -4.55 19.53
N LEU A 37 11.79 -5.71 18.87
CA LEU A 37 12.33 -6.95 19.43
C LEU A 37 13.87 -6.91 19.56
N LEU A 38 14.58 -6.36 18.59
CA LEU A 38 16.04 -6.23 18.62
C LEU A 38 16.51 -5.33 19.78
N GLU A 39 15.80 -4.21 20.06
CA GLU A 39 16.10 -3.35 21.20
C GLU A 39 15.99 -4.11 22.54
N LYS A 40 15.15 -5.14 22.58
CA LYS A 40 14.96 -6.02 23.75
C LYS A 40 15.84 -7.29 23.72
N ASN A 41 16.86 -7.30 22.87
CA ASN A 41 17.84 -8.38 22.72
C ASN A 41 17.24 -9.73 22.20
N TYR A 42 16.09 -9.71 21.54
CA TYR A 42 15.62 -10.88 20.79
C TYR A 42 16.26 -10.93 19.40
N THR A 43 16.44 -12.14 18.90
CA THR A 43 16.97 -12.38 17.56
C THR A 43 15.83 -12.53 16.55
N VAL A 44 15.91 -11.79 15.44
CA VAL A 44 14.87 -11.72 14.42
C VAL A 44 15.44 -12.03 13.04
N LYS A 45 14.70 -12.78 12.24
CA LYS A 45 14.96 -12.95 10.81
C LYS A 45 13.77 -12.45 10.01
N ILE A 46 14.02 -11.71 8.94
CA ILE A 46 12.98 -11.25 8.01
C ILE A 46 13.17 -11.97 6.68
N VAL A 47 12.09 -12.48 6.13
CA VAL A 47 12.02 -13.10 4.80
C VAL A 47 10.95 -12.38 3.98
N ASP A 48 11.34 -11.83 2.84
CA ASP A 48 10.45 -11.05 1.98
C ASP A 48 10.29 -11.73 0.61
N GLU A 49 9.10 -12.27 0.37
CA GLU A 49 8.78 -12.90 -0.92
C GLU A 49 8.62 -11.92 -2.08
N GLU A 50 8.52 -10.61 -1.82
CA GLU A 50 8.61 -9.61 -2.87
C GLU A 50 10.00 -9.62 -3.54
N VAL A 51 11.02 -10.08 -2.82
CA VAL A 51 12.40 -10.21 -3.30
C VAL A 51 12.67 -11.63 -3.75
N GLU A 52 12.35 -12.61 -2.94
CA GLU A 52 12.70 -13.99 -3.20
C GLU A 52 11.59 -14.97 -2.77
N LYS A 53 11.05 -15.69 -3.75
CA LYS A 53 10.00 -16.68 -3.51
C LYS A 53 10.48 -17.80 -2.59
N LEU A 54 9.72 -18.09 -1.53
CA LEU A 54 9.95 -19.23 -0.65
C LEU A 54 9.48 -20.54 -1.30
N THR A 55 10.41 -21.48 -1.40
CA THR A 55 10.15 -22.89 -1.75
C THR A 55 10.35 -23.77 -0.52
N VAL A 56 9.95 -25.02 -0.60
CA VAL A 56 10.17 -26.01 0.49
C VAL A 56 11.66 -26.11 0.85
N GLU A 57 12.55 -26.11 -0.14
CA GLU A 57 14.01 -26.18 0.08
C GLU A 57 14.53 -24.98 0.85
N LYS A 58 14.04 -23.77 0.54
CA LYS A 58 14.42 -22.56 1.26
C LYS A 58 13.83 -22.51 2.67
N ILE A 59 12.58 -22.97 2.84
CA ILE A 59 11.97 -23.07 4.16
C ILE A 59 12.82 -23.94 5.07
N LYS A 60 13.31 -25.10 4.61
CA LYS A 60 14.20 -25.98 5.37
C LYS A 60 15.52 -25.33 5.82
N GLN A 61 15.91 -24.23 5.18
CA GLN A 61 17.14 -23.50 5.50
C GLN A 61 16.90 -22.29 6.43
N LEU A 62 15.64 -22.04 6.83
CA LEU A 62 15.32 -20.87 7.65
C LEU A 62 15.80 -21.02 9.10
N THR A 63 15.68 -22.23 9.65
CA THR A 63 16.02 -22.55 11.04
C THR A 63 16.29 -24.05 11.22
N ASP A 64 17.01 -24.38 12.29
CA ASP A 64 17.20 -25.79 12.73
C ASP A 64 16.19 -26.18 13.82
N SER A 65 15.27 -25.30 14.21
CA SER A 65 14.30 -25.51 15.27
C SER A 65 12.97 -26.04 14.73
N GLU A 66 12.56 -27.23 15.15
CA GLU A 66 11.23 -27.77 14.88
C GLU A 66 10.10 -26.96 15.54
N ASN A 67 10.37 -26.33 16.68
CA ASN A 67 9.43 -25.47 17.41
C ASN A 67 9.72 -23.98 17.13
N GLN A 68 9.80 -23.59 15.85
CA GLN A 68 10.09 -22.22 15.46
C GLN A 68 8.84 -21.37 15.44
N LEU A 69 8.96 -20.12 15.90
CA LEU A 69 7.92 -19.09 15.80
C LEU A 69 8.03 -18.37 14.47
N PHE A 70 6.93 -18.36 13.70
CA PHE A 70 6.80 -17.62 12.44
C PHE A 70 5.71 -16.56 12.55
N GLY A 71 5.99 -15.33 12.14
CA GLY A 71 5.04 -14.24 12.04
C GLY A 71 4.82 -13.85 10.58
N ILE A 72 3.60 -14.00 10.06
CA ILE A 72 3.26 -13.69 8.67
C ILE A 72 2.41 -12.41 8.65
N SER A 73 2.89 -11.37 7.96
CA SER A 73 2.19 -10.09 7.82
C SER A 73 1.35 -10.05 6.56
N CYS A 74 0.01 -9.91 6.69
CA CYS A 74 -0.91 -10.08 5.58
C CYS A 74 -1.82 -8.88 5.36
N MET A 75 -2.00 -8.58 4.10
CA MET A 75 -3.09 -7.78 3.56
C MET A 75 -4.04 -8.67 2.74
N THR A 76 -5.25 -8.20 2.44
CA THR A 76 -6.19 -8.99 1.62
C THR A 76 -5.59 -9.45 0.27
N PRO A 77 -4.82 -8.62 -0.48
CA PRO A 77 -4.25 -9.05 -1.76
C PRO A 77 -3.19 -10.14 -1.71
N ASN A 78 -2.62 -10.45 -0.53
CA ASN A 78 -1.59 -11.48 -0.40
C ASN A 78 -1.99 -12.62 0.56
N ILE A 79 -3.23 -12.63 1.02
CA ILE A 79 -3.68 -13.61 2.03
C ILE A 79 -3.67 -15.05 1.49
N SER A 80 -4.06 -15.27 0.22
CA SER A 80 -3.98 -16.57 -0.43
C SER A 80 -2.57 -17.14 -0.36
N ARG A 81 -1.57 -16.31 -0.69
CA ARG A 81 -0.16 -16.73 -0.60
C ARG A 81 0.30 -16.98 0.84
N ALA A 82 -0.19 -16.20 1.78
CA ALA A 82 0.10 -16.40 3.19
C ALA A 82 -0.41 -17.76 3.69
N TYR A 83 -1.60 -18.18 3.27
CA TYR A 83 -2.15 -19.51 3.58
C TYR A 83 -1.29 -20.62 2.98
N GLU A 84 -0.92 -20.53 1.69
CA GLU A 84 0.00 -21.48 1.08
C GLU A 84 1.32 -21.60 1.86
N LEU A 85 1.89 -20.45 2.30
CA LEU A 85 3.12 -20.44 3.08
C LEU A 85 2.95 -21.10 4.43
N SER A 86 1.82 -20.88 5.12
CA SER A 86 1.57 -21.54 6.40
C SER A 86 1.50 -23.06 6.27
N ASP A 87 0.85 -23.56 5.21
CA ASP A 87 0.80 -25.01 4.93
C ASP A 87 2.19 -25.55 4.58
N LEU A 88 2.97 -24.84 3.75
CA LEU A 88 4.34 -25.24 3.42
C LEU A 88 5.24 -25.27 4.67
N ILE A 89 5.14 -24.26 5.55
CA ILE A 89 5.91 -24.21 6.80
C ILE A 89 5.55 -25.40 7.70
N LYS A 90 4.26 -25.66 7.90
CA LYS A 90 3.81 -26.81 8.71
C LYS A 90 4.20 -28.15 8.11
N SER A 91 4.33 -28.26 6.78
CA SER A 91 4.81 -29.49 6.13
C SER A 91 6.29 -29.76 6.38
N VAL A 92 7.08 -28.74 6.68
CA VAL A 92 8.52 -28.85 6.99
C VAL A 92 8.76 -28.91 8.50
N TYR A 93 8.10 -28.03 9.26
CA TYR A 93 8.20 -27.90 10.72
C TYR A 93 6.85 -28.15 11.35
N HIS A 94 6.55 -29.41 11.64
CA HIS A 94 5.23 -29.82 12.16
C HIS A 94 4.87 -29.16 13.49
N ARG A 95 5.86 -28.79 14.29
CA ARG A 95 5.70 -28.17 15.61
C ARG A 95 5.84 -26.65 15.58
N ALA A 96 6.06 -26.04 14.42
CA ALA A 96 6.15 -24.59 14.30
C ALA A 96 4.87 -23.91 14.80
N THR A 97 5.02 -22.76 15.43
CA THR A 97 3.91 -21.86 15.77
C THR A 97 3.80 -20.79 14.70
N ILE A 98 2.63 -20.63 14.09
CA ILE A 98 2.41 -19.68 13.00
C ILE A 98 1.40 -18.61 13.43
N ILE A 99 1.87 -17.37 13.44
CA ILE A 99 1.11 -16.18 13.77
C ILE A 99 0.78 -15.41 12.49
N PHE A 100 -0.48 -15.01 12.35
CA PHE A 100 -0.90 -14.07 11.32
C PHE A 100 -1.16 -12.68 11.92
N GLY A 101 -0.61 -11.64 11.31
CA GLY A 101 -0.84 -10.25 11.65
C GLY A 101 -1.08 -9.40 10.41
N GLY A 102 -1.36 -8.12 10.61
CA GLY A 102 -1.70 -7.17 9.54
C GLY A 102 -3.19 -6.95 9.40
N ILE A 103 -3.59 -6.21 8.34
CA ILE A 103 -4.95 -5.71 8.23
C ILE A 103 -6.00 -6.80 7.99
N HIS A 104 -5.71 -7.77 7.13
CA HIS A 104 -6.68 -8.81 6.81
C HIS A 104 -7.00 -9.70 8.02
N PRO A 105 -6.01 -10.29 8.74
CA PRO A 105 -6.27 -11.05 9.95
C PRO A 105 -6.96 -10.25 11.06
N THR A 106 -6.72 -8.94 11.11
CA THR A 106 -7.37 -8.06 12.09
C THR A 106 -8.88 -7.99 11.89
N VAL A 107 -9.35 -7.97 10.66
CA VAL A 107 -10.77 -7.74 10.33
C VAL A 107 -11.59 -9.01 10.11
N VAL A 108 -10.93 -10.12 9.79
CA VAL A 108 -11.56 -11.45 9.60
C VAL A 108 -10.80 -12.56 10.35
N PRO A 109 -10.58 -12.42 11.67
CA PRO A 109 -9.74 -13.34 12.43
C PRO A 109 -10.25 -14.79 12.43
N GLU A 110 -11.56 -15.00 12.38
CA GLU A 110 -12.15 -16.35 12.38
C GLU A 110 -11.91 -17.09 11.06
N GLU A 111 -11.98 -16.37 9.92
CA GLU A 111 -11.65 -16.93 8.61
C GLU A 111 -10.20 -17.42 8.60
N VAL A 112 -9.28 -16.57 9.08
CA VAL A 112 -7.85 -16.89 9.13
C VAL A 112 -7.58 -18.04 10.08
N LEU A 113 -8.19 -18.05 11.27
CA LEU A 113 -8.10 -19.15 12.22
C LEU A 113 -8.80 -20.43 11.72
N GLY A 114 -9.71 -20.34 10.76
CA GLY A 114 -10.31 -21.50 10.09
C GLY A 114 -9.29 -22.33 9.30
N LYS A 115 -8.12 -21.76 8.94
CA LYS A 115 -7.03 -22.49 8.28
C LYS A 115 -6.26 -23.32 9.32
N PRO A 116 -6.13 -24.65 9.14
CA PRO A 116 -5.51 -25.53 10.15
C PRO A 116 -4.08 -25.17 10.53
N ALA A 117 -3.31 -24.66 9.58
CA ALA A 117 -1.90 -24.29 9.78
C ALA A 117 -1.71 -23.00 10.60
N VAL A 118 -2.76 -22.21 10.83
CA VAL A 118 -2.66 -20.96 11.59
C VAL A 118 -2.95 -21.22 13.06
N ASP A 119 -2.03 -20.87 13.95
CA ASP A 119 -2.15 -21.07 15.39
C ASP A 119 -2.72 -19.86 16.10
N LEU A 120 -2.34 -18.65 15.66
CA LEU A 120 -2.65 -17.39 16.32
C LEU A 120 -2.89 -16.27 15.32
N VAL A 121 -3.82 -15.37 15.61
CA VAL A 121 -4.01 -14.09 14.93
C VAL A 121 -3.76 -12.98 15.93
N VAL A 122 -2.92 -12.00 15.54
CA VAL A 122 -2.72 -10.74 16.27
C VAL A 122 -3.48 -9.63 15.55
N ARG A 123 -4.44 -9.01 16.25
CA ARG A 123 -5.32 -7.97 15.71
C ARG A 123 -4.81 -6.58 16.06
N GLY A 124 -4.73 -5.70 15.07
CA GLY A 124 -4.24 -4.33 15.24
C GLY A 124 -2.73 -4.22 15.22
N GLU A 125 -2.18 -3.30 16.00
CA GLU A 125 -0.73 -3.11 16.12
C GLU A 125 -0.13 -4.19 17.01
N ALA A 126 0.86 -4.91 16.51
CA ALA A 126 1.45 -6.04 17.22
C ALA A 126 2.62 -5.63 18.14
N GLU A 127 3.16 -4.44 18.01
CA GLU A 127 4.32 -3.98 18.79
C GLU A 127 4.07 -4.03 20.31
N SER A 128 2.82 -3.79 20.75
CA SER A 128 2.47 -3.84 22.17
C SER A 128 2.40 -5.25 22.77
N VAL A 129 2.36 -6.29 21.95
CA VAL A 129 2.11 -7.68 22.39
C VAL A 129 3.13 -8.70 21.89
N ILE A 130 3.93 -8.35 20.88
CA ILE A 130 4.83 -9.30 20.21
C ILE A 130 5.90 -9.87 21.14
N GLU A 131 6.40 -9.07 22.08
CA GLU A 131 7.38 -9.53 23.07
C GLU A 131 6.79 -10.61 23.96
N GLU A 132 5.58 -10.40 24.50
CA GLU A 132 4.89 -11.38 25.33
C GLU A 132 4.61 -12.69 24.58
N ILE A 133 4.27 -12.59 23.28
CA ILE A 133 4.10 -13.77 22.43
C ILE A 133 5.39 -14.55 22.30
N VAL A 134 6.53 -13.88 22.03
CA VAL A 134 7.85 -14.52 21.96
C VAL A 134 8.22 -15.19 23.27
N VAL A 135 8.02 -14.50 24.40
CA VAL A 135 8.29 -15.05 25.74
C VAL A 135 7.45 -16.29 26.03
N ASN A 136 6.15 -16.22 25.75
CA ASN A 136 5.25 -17.35 26.00
C ASN A 136 5.58 -18.53 25.11
N HIS A 137 5.90 -18.30 23.85
CA HIS A 137 6.34 -19.35 22.94
C HIS A 137 7.62 -20.05 23.46
N LYS A 138 8.64 -19.29 23.85
CA LYS A 138 9.91 -19.84 24.40
C LYS A 138 9.69 -20.67 25.67
N LYS A 139 8.72 -20.31 26.50
CA LYS A 139 8.37 -21.00 27.73
C LYS A 139 7.38 -22.15 27.53
N GLY A 140 6.90 -22.38 26.31
CA GLY A 140 5.85 -23.38 26.04
C GLY A 140 4.50 -23.02 26.66
N LEU A 141 4.25 -21.72 26.91
CA LEU A 141 2.99 -21.22 27.44
C LEU A 141 2.02 -20.92 26.29
N GLY A 142 0.72 -20.96 26.57
CA GLY A 142 -0.31 -20.56 25.61
C GLY A 142 -0.46 -19.05 25.46
N PHE A 143 -1.38 -18.63 24.60
CA PHE A 143 -1.64 -17.23 24.26
C PHE A 143 -2.91 -16.68 24.94
N LYS A 144 -3.47 -17.39 25.90
CA LYS A 144 -4.81 -17.18 26.47
C LYS A 144 -5.03 -15.76 27.04
N ASN A 145 -4.01 -15.15 27.61
CA ASN A 145 -4.14 -13.86 28.30
C ASN A 145 -3.49 -12.72 27.55
N ILE A 146 -2.93 -12.96 26.37
CA ILE A 146 -2.25 -11.91 25.60
C ILE A 146 -3.29 -11.06 24.88
N LEU A 147 -3.31 -9.77 25.13
CA LEU A 147 -4.22 -8.82 24.49
C LEU A 147 -4.09 -8.86 22.96
N SER A 148 -5.12 -8.46 22.25
CA SER A 148 -5.22 -8.48 20.78
C SER A 148 -5.07 -9.85 20.11
N CYS A 149 -4.80 -10.92 20.85
CA CYS A 149 -4.69 -12.26 20.30
C CYS A 149 -6.06 -12.88 20.06
N SER A 150 -6.16 -13.65 18.99
CA SER A 150 -7.29 -14.55 18.69
C SER A 150 -6.73 -15.91 18.35
N TYR A 151 -7.36 -16.98 18.87
CA TYR A 151 -6.89 -18.36 18.74
C TYR A 151 -8.05 -19.36 18.79
N ARG A 152 -7.75 -20.63 18.55
CA ARG A 152 -8.71 -21.74 18.75
C ARG A 152 -8.52 -22.36 20.13
N ASP A 153 -9.60 -22.50 20.87
CA ASP A 153 -9.65 -23.25 22.13
C ASP A 153 -10.83 -24.21 22.08
N ASN A 154 -10.55 -25.52 22.21
CA ASN A 154 -11.55 -26.58 22.16
C ASN A 154 -12.55 -26.46 20.99
N GLY A 155 -12.04 -26.13 19.79
CA GLY A 155 -12.83 -25.99 18.56
C GLY A 155 -13.62 -24.66 18.45
N LYS A 156 -13.50 -23.77 19.43
CA LYS A 156 -14.11 -22.43 19.42
C LYS A 156 -13.08 -21.35 19.14
N PHE A 157 -13.49 -20.28 18.46
CA PHE A 157 -12.68 -19.09 18.32
C PHE A 157 -12.79 -18.22 19.58
N VAL A 158 -11.65 -17.84 20.12
CA VAL A 158 -11.53 -16.96 21.27
C VAL A 158 -10.83 -15.67 20.86
N HIS A 159 -11.37 -14.56 21.30
CA HIS A 159 -10.82 -13.22 21.01
C HIS A 159 -10.54 -12.49 22.32
N ASN A 160 -9.28 -12.30 22.66
CA ASN A 160 -8.89 -11.50 23.81
C ASN A 160 -9.20 -10.01 23.54
N ASP A 161 -9.27 -9.20 24.58
CA ASP A 161 -9.48 -7.77 24.48
C ASP A 161 -8.37 -7.12 23.65
N LYS A 162 -8.69 -5.99 23.02
CA LYS A 162 -7.71 -5.23 22.24
C LYS A 162 -6.68 -4.58 23.17
N ALA A 163 -5.41 -4.69 22.79
CA ALA A 163 -4.34 -3.91 23.39
C ALA A 163 -4.52 -2.41 23.10
N PRO A 164 -4.10 -1.53 24.01
CA PRO A 164 -3.99 -0.10 23.73
C PRO A 164 -3.03 0.15 22.57
N LEU A 165 -3.30 1.21 21.80
CA LEU A 165 -2.38 1.65 20.76
C LEU A 165 -1.05 2.08 21.41
N ILE A 166 0.07 1.61 20.84
CA ILE A 166 1.39 1.98 21.35
C ILE A 166 1.67 3.47 21.11
N ASP A 167 2.40 4.09 22.04
CA ASP A 167 3.05 5.37 21.74
C ASP A 167 4.15 5.13 20.71
N ILE A 168 3.95 5.62 19.49
CA ILE A 168 4.90 5.40 18.39
C ILE A 168 6.26 6.09 18.62
N ASN A 169 6.37 6.97 19.64
CA ASN A 169 7.66 7.52 20.08
C ASN A 169 8.50 6.50 20.86
N LEU A 170 7.90 5.43 21.36
CA LEU A 170 8.64 4.33 21.98
C LEU A 170 9.28 3.39 20.96
N LEU A 171 8.86 3.46 19.69
CA LEU A 171 9.43 2.61 18.66
C LEU A 171 10.83 3.08 18.24
N PRO A 172 11.81 2.17 18.15
CA PRO A 172 13.12 2.45 17.57
C PRO A 172 13.01 2.72 16.06
N ASN A 173 14.07 3.27 15.47
CA ASN A 173 14.17 3.38 14.03
C ASN A 173 14.27 1.97 13.40
N ILE A 174 13.79 1.84 12.17
CA ILE A 174 13.87 0.58 11.43
C ILE A 174 15.34 0.14 11.30
N PRO A 175 15.66 -1.14 11.53
CA PRO A 175 17.02 -1.67 11.36
C PRO A 175 17.32 -1.90 9.86
N TYR A 176 17.50 -0.80 9.12
CA TYR A 176 17.68 -0.82 7.66
C TYR A 176 18.85 -1.70 7.21
N HIS A 177 19.84 -1.95 8.07
CA HIS A 177 20.96 -2.85 7.79
C HIS A 177 20.54 -4.33 7.58
N LEU A 178 19.35 -4.72 7.98
CA LEU A 178 18.77 -6.05 7.70
C LEU A 178 18.30 -6.21 6.25
N PHE A 179 18.25 -5.13 5.50
CA PHE A 179 17.75 -5.10 4.12
C PHE A 179 18.87 -4.74 3.14
N ASP A 180 19.01 -5.50 2.07
CA ASP A 180 20.00 -5.23 1.04
C ASP A 180 19.63 -4.00 0.20
N SER A 181 20.38 -2.91 0.35
CA SER A 181 20.17 -1.66 -0.39
C SER A 181 20.35 -1.77 -1.91
N LYS A 182 20.89 -2.87 -2.41
CA LYS A 182 20.95 -3.16 -3.85
C LYS A 182 19.62 -3.66 -4.40
N VAL A 183 18.77 -4.18 -3.52
CA VAL A 183 17.47 -4.78 -3.86
C VAL A 183 16.34 -3.86 -3.48
N TYR A 184 16.43 -3.24 -2.29
CA TYR A 184 15.39 -2.37 -1.76
C TYR A 184 15.65 -0.89 -2.05
N ASP A 185 14.57 -0.17 -2.32
CA ASP A 185 14.54 1.28 -2.20
C ASP A 185 14.39 1.63 -0.71
N MET A 186 15.41 2.27 -0.15
CA MET A 186 15.45 2.66 1.25
C MET A 186 14.72 3.99 1.53
N GLY A 187 14.15 4.62 0.51
CA GLY A 187 13.52 5.94 0.59
C GLY A 187 12.09 5.92 1.12
N PHE A 188 11.76 5.17 2.17
CA PHE A 188 10.43 5.14 2.78
C PHE A 188 10.49 5.33 4.28
N VAL A 189 9.69 6.27 4.81
CA VAL A 189 9.60 6.60 6.24
C VAL A 189 8.15 6.74 6.66
N ILE A 190 7.81 6.26 7.85
CA ILE A 190 6.53 6.56 8.52
C ILE A 190 6.81 7.54 9.65
N SER A 191 6.25 8.74 9.54
CA SER A 191 6.39 9.78 10.56
C SER A 191 5.14 9.94 11.44
N SER A 192 4.01 9.40 10.98
CA SER A 192 2.75 9.35 11.72
C SER A 192 1.94 8.11 11.36
N ARG A 193 1.04 7.69 12.23
CA ARG A 193 0.10 6.58 12.02
C ARG A 193 -1.32 7.03 12.32
N GLY A 194 -2.24 6.57 11.51
CA GLY A 194 -3.67 6.81 11.67
C GLY A 194 -4.15 8.08 10.98
N CYS A 195 -5.46 8.13 10.80
CA CYS A 195 -6.16 9.18 10.09
C CYS A 195 -7.47 9.49 10.86
N PRO A 196 -7.79 10.76 11.14
CA PRO A 196 -9.01 11.12 11.88
C PRO A 196 -10.29 10.96 11.04
N TYR A 197 -10.15 10.77 9.73
CA TYR A 197 -11.28 10.63 8.81
C TYR A 197 -11.80 9.20 8.74
N ASN A 198 -13.03 9.06 8.22
CA ASN A 198 -13.74 7.79 8.17
C ASN A 198 -14.31 7.53 6.76
N CYS A 199 -13.43 7.59 5.75
CA CYS A 199 -13.80 7.25 4.38
C CYS A 199 -14.24 5.79 4.30
N VAL A 200 -15.38 5.51 3.64
CA VAL A 200 -15.99 4.18 3.65
C VAL A 200 -15.16 3.09 2.98
N PHE A 201 -14.25 3.45 2.08
CA PHE A 201 -13.38 2.53 1.36
C PHE A 201 -12.05 2.23 2.09
N CYS A 202 -11.70 3.04 3.11
CA CYS A 202 -10.39 2.98 3.74
C CYS A 202 -10.33 1.90 4.83
N SER A 203 -9.32 1.03 4.75
CA SER A 203 -9.12 -0.06 5.71
C SER A 203 -8.24 0.32 6.91
N GLN A 204 -7.52 1.43 6.87
CA GLN A 204 -6.60 1.86 7.94
C GLN A 204 -7.25 1.99 9.32
N ARG A 205 -8.52 2.36 9.35
CA ARG A 205 -9.30 2.45 10.58
C ARG A 205 -9.32 1.14 11.39
N ALA A 206 -9.25 0.01 10.71
CA ALA A 206 -9.29 -1.30 11.37
C ALA A 206 -8.05 -1.53 12.27
N ILE A 207 -6.91 -0.93 11.92
CA ILE A 207 -5.66 -1.00 12.69
C ILE A 207 -5.59 0.14 13.71
N ASN A 208 -5.69 1.38 13.26
CA ASN A 208 -5.37 2.59 14.04
C ASN A 208 -6.61 3.27 14.67
N GLY A 209 -7.82 2.78 14.40
CA GLY A 209 -9.05 3.51 14.73
C GLY A 209 -9.09 4.85 13.99
N ASN A 210 -9.60 5.90 14.67
CA ASN A 210 -9.57 7.28 14.18
C ASN A 210 -8.52 8.13 14.93
N VAL A 211 -7.50 7.50 15.47
CA VAL A 211 -6.48 8.15 16.30
C VAL A 211 -5.27 8.48 15.45
N TYR A 212 -4.99 9.78 15.29
CA TYR A 212 -3.77 10.25 14.65
C TYR A 212 -2.66 10.38 15.70
N ARG A 213 -1.56 9.69 15.50
CA ARG A 213 -0.36 9.72 16.36
C ARG A 213 0.86 10.01 15.50
N TYR A 214 1.81 10.76 16.01
CA TYR A 214 3.01 11.13 15.27
C TYR A 214 4.26 10.98 16.13
N ARG A 215 5.36 10.71 15.47
CA ARG A 215 6.70 10.63 16.05
C ARG A 215 7.24 12.03 16.27
N SER A 216 8.05 12.21 17.31
CA SER A 216 8.71 13.49 17.55
C SER A 216 9.61 13.87 16.37
N THR A 217 9.78 15.17 16.17
CA THR A 217 10.62 15.71 15.09
C THR A 217 12.05 15.17 15.18
N GLU A 218 12.61 15.07 16.38
CA GLU A 218 13.97 14.58 16.62
C GLU A 218 14.14 13.13 16.15
N LYS A 219 13.15 12.26 16.44
CA LYS A 219 13.20 10.85 15.99
C LYS A 219 13.10 10.73 14.47
N VAL A 220 12.23 11.49 13.86
CA VAL A 220 12.09 11.48 12.39
C VAL A 220 13.38 12.01 11.74
N ILE A 221 13.93 13.11 12.22
CA ILE A 221 15.19 13.68 11.71
C ILE A 221 16.35 12.70 11.89
N SER A 222 16.45 12.04 13.04
CA SER A 222 17.48 10.99 13.26
C SER A 222 17.38 9.84 12.25
N GLU A 223 16.16 9.38 11.94
CA GLU A 223 15.96 8.34 10.94
C GLU A 223 16.31 8.83 9.52
N LEU A 224 15.90 10.06 9.15
CA LEU A 224 16.26 10.67 7.88
C LEU A 224 17.79 10.81 7.73
N GLN A 225 18.49 11.23 8.78
CA GLN A 225 19.95 11.32 8.77
C GLN A 225 20.59 9.95 8.54
N THR A 226 20.09 8.91 9.20
CA THR A 226 20.56 7.52 9.02
C THR A 226 20.37 7.04 7.59
N LEU A 227 19.18 7.26 7.02
CA LEU A 227 18.88 6.88 5.65
C LEU A 227 19.75 7.61 4.63
N ILE A 228 19.84 8.92 4.75
CA ILE A 228 20.60 9.78 3.82
C ILE A 228 22.09 9.49 3.90
N THR A 229 22.64 9.30 5.11
CA THR A 229 24.07 9.05 5.30
C THR A 229 24.49 7.68 4.79
N ASN A 230 23.69 6.64 5.05
CA ASN A 230 24.09 5.27 4.77
C ASN A 230 23.65 4.78 3.38
N TYR A 231 22.56 5.33 2.83
CA TYR A 231 21.95 4.80 1.61
C TYR A 231 21.75 5.84 0.51
N ALA A 232 21.87 7.15 0.82
CA ALA A 232 21.77 8.25 -0.13
C ALA A 232 20.56 8.14 -1.10
N PRO A 233 19.32 7.91 -0.60
CA PRO A 233 18.16 7.82 -1.47
C PRO A 233 17.95 9.17 -2.18
N SER A 234 17.67 9.13 -3.48
CA SER A 234 17.38 10.35 -4.25
C SER A 234 16.06 11.00 -3.87
N ASN A 235 15.14 10.23 -3.31
CA ASN A 235 13.85 10.70 -2.82
C ASN A 235 13.45 9.89 -1.59
N ILE A 236 12.83 10.54 -0.60
CA ILE A 236 12.22 9.91 0.56
C ILE A 236 10.72 10.18 0.53
N VAL A 237 9.94 9.11 0.58
CA VAL A 237 8.49 9.13 0.64
C VAL A 237 8.05 9.06 2.10
N PHE A 238 7.34 10.06 2.58
CA PHE A 238 6.61 9.96 3.83
C PHE A 238 5.34 9.14 3.57
N PHE A 239 5.36 7.89 4.03
CA PHE A 239 4.30 6.90 3.80
C PHE A 239 3.24 6.95 4.89
N ASP A 240 2.92 8.16 5.31
CA ASP A 240 1.89 8.46 6.29
C ASP A 240 0.49 8.36 5.65
N ASP A 241 -0.53 8.04 6.45
CA ASP A 241 -1.92 8.03 5.97
C ASP A 241 -2.37 9.41 5.47
N ILE A 242 -2.00 10.46 6.20
CA ILE A 242 -2.07 11.87 5.80
C ILE A 242 -0.96 12.63 6.52
N PHE A 243 -0.02 13.17 5.77
CA PHE A 243 1.14 13.84 6.33
C PHE A 243 0.82 15.21 6.95
N THR A 244 -0.10 15.98 6.34
CA THR A 244 -0.32 17.42 6.63
C THR A 244 -1.36 17.74 7.71
N ILE A 245 -1.86 16.75 8.45
CA ILE A 245 -2.89 16.94 9.49
C ILE A 245 -2.49 17.94 10.57
N ASN A 246 -1.24 17.87 11.04
CA ASN A 246 -0.73 18.74 12.09
C ASN A 246 0.31 19.71 11.50
N LYS A 247 -0.13 20.89 11.09
CA LYS A 247 0.72 21.91 10.47
C LYS A 247 1.90 22.32 11.36
N LYS A 248 1.68 22.51 12.66
CA LYS A 248 2.75 22.91 13.60
C LYS A 248 3.89 21.89 13.55
N ARG A 249 3.57 20.61 13.68
CA ARG A 249 4.54 19.52 13.56
C ARG A 249 5.28 19.53 12.22
N ILE A 250 4.56 19.79 11.11
CA ILE A 250 5.19 19.83 9.78
C ILE A 250 6.18 20.99 9.66
N PHE A 251 5.87 22.16 10.24
CA PHE A 251 6.81 23.28 10.28
C PHE A 251 8.06 22.89 11.08
N GLU A 252 7.91 22.32 12.27
CA GLU A 252 9.03 21.85 13.10
C GLU A 252 9.89 20.81 12.36
N LEU A 253 9.25 19.90 11.62
CA LEU A 253 9.97 18.89 10.82
C LEU A 253 10.72 19.53 9.64
N CYS A 254 10.11 20.47 8.93
CA CYS A 254 10.76 21.23 7.85
C CYS A 254 11.95 22.02 8.36
N ASP A 255 11.80 22.69 9.52
CA ASP A 255 12.91 23.41 10.17
C ASP A 255 14.07 22.48 10.49
N GLY A 256 13.79 21.31 11.08
CA GLY A 256 14.81 20.32 11.38
C GLY A 256 15.48 19.75 10.13
N ILE A 257 14.74 19.51 9.04
CA ILE A 257 15.29 19.08 7.74
C ILE A 257 16.27 20.14 7.20
N ILE A 258 15.89 21.42 7.25
CA ILE A 258 16.71 22.53 6.75
C ILE A 258 17.93 22.73 7.64
N GLU A 259 17.76 22.78 8.97
CA GLU A 259 18.85 22.96 9.94
C GLU A 259 19.94 21.89 9.80
N LYS A 260 19.53 20.64 9.56
CA LYS A 260 20.49 19.53 9.36
C LYS A 260 20.99 19.42 7.90
N GLY A 261 20.60 20.33 7.01
CA GLY A 261 21.01 20.34 5.60
C GLY A 261 20.56 19.10 4.80
N LEU A 262 19.48 18.42 5.24
CA LEU A 262 18.99 17.22 4.58
C LEU A 262 18.28 17.53 3.26
N ASN A 263 17.66 18.74 3.17
CA ASN A 263 17.04 19.26 1.96
C ASN A 263 18.00 19.43 0.77
N ALA A 264 19.31 19.58 1.02
CA ALA A 264 20.31 19.65 -0.04
C ALA A 264 20.74 18.27 -0.58
N LYS A 265 20.37 17.19 0.10
CA LYS A 265 20.87 15.84 -0.17
C LYS A 265 19.84 14.91 -0.81
N THR A 266 18.56 15.15 -0.59
CA THR A 266 17.45 14.30 -1.07
C THR A 266 16.21 15.13 -1.28
N GLU A 267 15.29 14.62 -2.08
CA GLU A 267 13.93 15.15 -2.27
C GLU A 267 12.95 14.43 -1.34
N PHE A 268 11.82 15.09 -1.04
CA PHE A 268 10.76 14.49 -0.23
C PHE A 268 9.44 14.49 -0.98
N THR A 269 8.66 13.44 -0.77
CA THR A 269 7.30 13.31 -1.30
C THR A 269 6.35 12.79 -0.23
N MET A 270 5.05 13.09 -0.35
CA MET A 270 4.05 12.72 0.65
C MET A 270 2.65 12.58 0.08
N VAL A 271 1.74 12.05 0.90
CA VAL A 271 0.29 11.99 0.63
C VAL A 271 -0.43 13.05 1.46
N THR A 272 -1.37 13.76 0.84
CA THR A 272 -2.16 14.82 1.49
C THR A 272 -3.59 14.88 0.97
N ARG A 273 -4.38 15.79 1.54
CA ARG A 273 -5.74 16.18 1.14
C ARG A 273 -5.73 17.62 0.64
N GLY A 274 -6.71 17.99 -0.22
CA GLY A 274 -6.83 19.34 -0.74
C GLY A 274 -7.16 20.38 0.34
N ASP A 275 -8.00 20.01 1.31
CA ASP A 275 -8.38 20.84 2.46
C ASP A 275 -7.28 20.97 3.53
N CYS A 276 -6.17 20.25 3.41
CA CYS A 276 -5.06 20.24 4.35
C CYS A 276 -3.81 21.02 3.87
N VAL A 277 -3.92 21.77 2.78
CA VAL A 277 -2.81 22.58 2.23
C VAL A 277 -3.20 24.05 2.08
N ASP A 278 -2.24 24.95 2.31
CA ASP A 278 -2.34 26.39 2.08
C ASP A 278 -1.00 26.97 1.59
N ASP A 279 -0.99 28.24 1.22
CA ASP A 279 0.20 28.93 0.69
C ASP A 279 1.40 28.85 1.65
N VAL A 280 1.18 29.09 2.94
CA VAL A 280 2.26 29.11 3.95
C VAL A 280 2.87 27.72 4.13
N LEU A 281 2.02 26.68 4.20
CA LEU A 281 2.48 25.29 4.32
C LEU A 281 3.26 24.85 3.07
N LEU A 282 2.73 25.14 1.87
CA LEU A 282 3.38 24.72 0.63
C LEU A 282 4.71 25.43 0.42
N GLN A 283 4.80 26.72 0.77
CA GLN A 283 6.08 27.44 0.75
C GLN A 283 7.09 26.76 1.68
N LYS A 284 6.71 26.45 2.92
CA LYS A 284 7.60 25.80 3.91
C LYS A 284 8.06 24.43 3.45
N LEU A 285 7.17 23.64 2.87
CA LEU A 285 7.51 22.36 2.27
C LEU A 285 8.52 22.48 1.12
N LYS A 286 8.38 23.51 0.27
CA LYS A 286 9.36 23.78 -0.80
C LYS A 286 10.74 24.13 -0.26
N GLU A 287 10.83 24.94 0.79
CA GLU A 287 12.10 25.27 1.48
C GLU A 287 12.80 24.00 1.98
N ALA A 288 12.02 23.04 2.50
CA ALA A 288 12.52 21.75 2.95
C ALA A 288 12.74 20.72 1.82
N ASN A 289 12.65 21.12 0.55
CA ASN A 289 12.83 20.29 -0.66
C ASN A 289 11.77 19.18 -0.84
N PHE A 290 10.53 19.43 -0.41
CA PHE A 290 9.43 18.58 -0.87
C PHE A 290 9.12 18.92 -2.33
N THR A 291 9.10 17.89 -3.19
CA THR A 291 8.94 18.03 -4.63
C THR A 291 7.66 17.41 -5.17
N GLY A 292 7.06 16.44 -4.46
CA GLY A 292 5.88 15.71 -4.92
C GLY A 292 4.79 15.58 -3.87
N LEU A 293 3.53 15.74 -4.29
CA LEU A 293 2.33 15.59 -3.49
C LEU A 293 1.36 14.62 -4.17
N ALA A 294 0.85 13.65 -3.41
CA ALA A 294 -0.20 12.76 -3.88
C ALA A 294 -1.54 13.10 -3.23
N PHE A 295 -2.59 13.25 -4.04
CA PHE A 295 -3.95 13.55 -3.60
C PHE A 295 -4.89 12.39 -3.96
N GLY A 296 -5.66 11.93 -2.98
CA GLY A 296 -6.84 11.12 -3.26
C GLY A 296 -7.96 12.03 -3.77
N VAL A 297 -8.35 11.90 -5.03
CA VAL A 297 -9.51 12.64 -5.60
C VAL A 297 -10.76 11.79 -5.51
N GLU A 298 -10.62 10.51 -5.75
CA GLU A 298 -11.61 9.45 -5.76
C GLU A 298 -12.67 9.61 -6.85
N THR A 299 -13.41 10.72 -6.87
CA THR A 299 -14.49 11.00 -7.83
C THR A 299 -14.66 12.50 -8.06
N ALA A 300 -15.28 12.89 -9.20
CA ALA A 300 -15.69 14.25 -9.48
C ALA A 300 -17.13 14.55 -9.05
N SER A 301 -17.86 13.57 -8.50
CA SER A 301 -19.24 13.72 -8.07
C SER A 301 -19.32 14.11 -6.60
N GLU A 302 -19.90 15.27 -6.28
CA GLU A 302 -20.12 15.71 -4.89
C GLU A 302 -21.08 14.75 -4.14
N GLU A 303 -21.99 14.11 -4.84
CA GLU A 303 -22.89 13.12 -4.28
C GLU A 303 -22.12 11.86 -3.82
N LEU A 304 -21.25 11.36 -4.69
CA LEU A 304 -20.38 10.24 -4.36
C LEU A 304 -19.37 10.62 -3.27
N MET A 305 -18.83 11.85 -3.26
CA MET A 305 -17.94 12.32 -2.18
C MET A 305 -18.64 12.27 -0.81
N LYS A 306 -19.90 12.67 -0.73
CA LYS A 306 -20.71 12.54 0.49
C LYS A 306 -20.94 11.08 0.85
N MET A 307 -21.32 10.26 -0.12
CA MET A 307 -21.56 8.82 0.07
C MET A 307 -20.31 8.09 0.60
N ILE A 308 -19.14 8.37 0.05
CA ILE A 308 -17.88 7.78 0.55
C ILE A 308 -17.38 8.41 1.87
N ASN A 309 -18.11 9.37 2.41
CA ASN A 309 -17.79 10.07 3.67
C ASN A 309 -16.39 10.66 3.73
N LYS A 310 -15.90 11.23 2.62
CA LYS A 310 -14.53 11.77 2.55
C LYS A 310 -14.35 13.05 3.36
N LYS A 311 -15.45 13.77 3.66
CA LYS A 311 -15.43 15.04 4.42
C LYS A 311 -14.54 16.13 3.77
N GLU A 312 -14.51 16.15 2.46
CA GLU A 312 -13.80 17.08 1.60
C GLU A 312 -14.62 17.26 0.33
N THR A 313 -14.72 18.45 -0.21
CA THR A 313 -15.44 18.70 -1.47
C THR A 313 -14.51 18.51 -2.67
N VAL A 314 -15.08 18.27 -3.85
CA VAL A 314 -14.32 18.25 -5.10
C VAL A 314 -13.61 19.60 -5.30
N GLN A 315 -14.25 20.71 -4.93
CA GLN A 315 -13.66 22.04 -5.04
C GLN A 315 -12.46 22.24 -4.12
N ASP A 316 -12.48 21.71 -2.88
CA ASP A 316 -11.31 21.77 -1.98
C ASP A 316 -10.12 21.06 -2.59
N ILE A 317 -10.35 19.87 -3.18
CA ILE A 317 -9.31 19.09 -3.86
C ILE A 317 -8.75 19.86 -5.06
N VAL A 318 -9.61 20.43 -5.90
CA VAL A 318 -9.21 21.23 -7.07
C VAL A 318 -8.38 22.43 -6.63
N ASN A 319 -8.81 23.14 -5.59
CA ASN A 319 -8.09 24.29 -5.04
C ASN A 319 -6.71 23.87 -4.51
N GLY A 320 -6.64 22.82 -3.70
CA GLY A 320 -5.37 22.30 -3.17
C GLY A 320 -4.40 21.85 -4.26
N ILE A 321 -4.89 21.17 -5.30
CA ILE A 321 -4.08 20.74 -6.44
C ILE A 321 -3.55 21.96 -7.23
N ASN A 322 -4.42 22.93 -7.53
CA ASN A 322 -4.01 24.12 -8.25
C ASN A 322 -2.98 24.94 -7.45
N LEU A 323 -3.16 25.01 -6.14
CA LEU A 323 -2.21 25.66 -5.24
C LEU A 323 -0.86 24.92 -5.24
N ALA A 324 -0.86 23.59 -5.15
CA ALA A 324 0.37 22.80 -5.25
C ALA A 324 1.10 23.02 -6.58
N LYS A 325 0.37 23.10 -7.69
CA LYS A 325 0.93 23.41 -9.02
C LYS A 325 1.54 24.83 -9.08
N LYS A 326 0.90 25.82 -8.46
CA LYS A 326 1.43 27.20 -8.33
C LYS A 326 2.82 27.21 -7.69
N TYR A 327 3.03 26.33 -6.69
CA TYR A 327 4.33 26.14 -6.04
C TYR A 327 5.25 25.14 -6.75
N ASN A 328 4.95 24.73 -7.98
CA ASN A 328 5.74 23.79 -8.78
C ASN A 328 5.97 22.43 -8.10
N PHE A 329 4.95 21.89 -7.41
CA PHE A 329 4.97 20.50 -6.98
C PHE A 329 4.59 19.56 -8.13
N LEU A 330 5.22 18.40 -8.17
CA LEU A 330 4.74 17.28 -8.97
C LEU A 330 3.51 16.70 -8.27
N VAL A 331 2.38 16.72 -8.94
CA VAL A 331 1.11 16.27 -8.36
C VAL A 331 0.71 14.92 -8.96
N ASP A 332 0.47 13.95 -8.09
CA ASP A 332 -0.13 12.65 -8.40
C ASP A 332 -1.57 12.63 -7.89
N THR A 333 -2.50 12.03 -8.64
CA THR A 333 -3.90 11.89 -8.24
C THR A 333 -4.38 10.46 -8.40
N VAL A 334 -5.31 10.04 -7.53
CA VAL A 334 -5.94 8.72 -7.59
C VAL A 334 -7.45 8.89 -7.65
N PHE A 335 -8.08 8.11 -8.53
CA PHE A 335 -9.54 8.02 -8.72
C PHE A 335 -9.99 6.58 -8.51
N ILE A 336 -11.22 6.40 -8.05
CA ILE A 336 -11.85 5.09 -7.85
C ILE A 336 -13.08 5.02 -8.74
N PHE A 337 -13.12 4.02 -9.63
CA PHE A 337 -14.27 3.71 -10.48
C PHE A 337 -15.01 2.49 -9.96
N GLY A 338 -16.33 2.52 -10.02
CA GLY A 338 -17.19 1.47 -9.51
C GLY A 338 -17.62 1.67 -8.06
N LEU A 339 -17.69 2.90 -7.58
CA LEU A 339 -18.25 3.22 -6.26
C LEU A 339 -19.76 2.91 -6.20
N PRO A 340 -20.33 2.57 -5.02
CA PRO A 340 -21.78 2.40 -4.87
C PRO A 340 -22.55 3.61 -5.37
N GLY A 341 -23.60 3.39 -6.17
CA GLY A 341 -24.39 4.45 -6.78
C GLY A 341 -23.74 5.17 -7.97
N GLU A 342 -22.49 4.87 -8.29
CA GLU A 342 -21.79 5.48 -9.43
C GLU A 342 -22.39 5.00 -10.76
N ASN A 343 -22.60 5.93 -11.65
CA ASN A 343 -22.96 5.65 -13.03
C ASN A 343 -21.84 6.03 -14.00
N ARG A 344 -22.03 5.77 -15.30
CA ARG A 344 -20.99 6.05 -16.31
C ARG A 344 -20.74 7.56 -16.48
N ALA A 345 -21.73 8.42 -16.28
CA ALA A 345 -21.53 9.87 -16.38
C ALA A 345 -20.61 10.39 -15.28
N ASP A 346 -20.68 9.84 -14.07
CA ASP A 346 -19.76 10.17 -12.97
C ASP A 346 -18.32 9.77 -13.30
N ARG A 347 -18.10 8.59 -13.92
CA ARG A 347 -16.75 8.15 -14.36
C ARG A 347 -16.21 9.05 -15.47
N VAL A 348 -17.04 9.45 -16.43
CA VAL A 348 -16.69 10.43 -17.48
C VAL A 348 -16.32 11.77 -16.85
N ALA A 349 -17.11 12.26 -15.89
CA ALA A 349 -16.84 13.51 -15.18
C ALA A 349 -15.47 13.44 -14.43
N SER A 350 -15.21 12.32 -13.75
CA SER A 350 -13.94 12.09 -13.05
C SER A 350 -12.75 12.04 -14.00
N PHE A 351 -12.89 11.40 -15.16
CA PHE A 351 -11.86 11.41 -16.20
C PHE A 351 -11.63 12.82 -16.77
N ASN A 352 -12.68 13.57 -17.04
CA ASN A 352 -12.59 14.96 -17.52
C ASN A 352 -11.92 15.86 -16.48
N LEU A 353 -12.28 15.72 -15.20
CA LEU A 353 -11.61 16.42 -14.10
C LEU A 353 -10.10 16.12 -14.08
N ALA A 354 -9.71 14.86 -14.13
CA ALA A 354 -8.29 14.47 -14.18
C ALA A 354 -7.55 15.13 -15.36
N CYS A 355 -8.19 15.19 -16.53
CA CYS A 355 -7.63 15.84 -17.71
C CYS A 355 -7.48 17.37 -17.54
N SER A 356 -8.49 18.03 -16.93
CA SER A 356 -8.49 19.48 -16.72
C SER A 356 -7.49 19.92 -15.65
N LEU A 357 -7.26 19.10 -14.62
CA LEU A 357 -6.26 19.35 -13.58
C LEU A 357 -4.83 19.40 -14.14
N ASP A 358 -4.58 18.74 -15.27
CA ASP A 358 -3.27 18.71 -15.94
C ASP A 358 -2.11 18.41 -14.96
N VAL A 359 -2.26 17.35 -14.18
CA VAL A 359 -1.27 16.88 -13.19
C VAL A 359 -0.28 15.89 -13.81
N ALA A 360 0.82 15.64 -13.11
CA ALA A 360 1.88 14.73 -13.58
C ALA A 360 1.36 13.31 -13.81
N LYS A 361 0.57 12.79 -12.86
CA LYS A 361 -0.03 11.46 -12.95
C LYS A 361 -1.46 11.47 -12.43
N ALA A 362 -2.35 10.75 -13.15
CA ALA A 362 -3.66 10.36 -12.63
C ALA A 362 -3.83 8.85 -12.81
N ARG A 363 -4.21 8.17 -11.74
CA ARG A 363 -4.47 6.74 -11.72
C ARG A 363 -5.94 6.49 -11.47
N PHE A 364 -6.51 5.56 -12.22
CA PHE A 364 -7.91 5.15 -12.08
C PHE A 364 -7.94 3.68 -11.68
N ASN A 365 -8.35 3.43 -10.46
CA ASN A 365 -8.43 2.10 -9.86
C ASN A 365 -9.88 1.62 -9.84
N ASN A 366 -10.12 0.31 -9.80
CA ASN A 366 -11.44 -0.22 -9.51
C ASN A 366 -11.73 -0.18 -8.00
N ALA A 367 -13.00 0.03 -7.65
CA ALA A 367 -13.45 -0.10 -6.27
C ALA A 367 -13.18 -1.51 -5.75
N THR A 368 -12.54 -1.59 -4.59
CA THR A 368 -12.19 -2.87 -3.96
C THR A 368 -12.70 -2.83 -2.52
N PRO A 369 -13.81 -3.51 -2.22
CA PRO A 369 -14.43 -3.50 -0.91
C PRO A 369 -13.69 -4.40 0.07
N TYR A 370 -12.58 -3.90 0.64
CA TYR A 370 -11.82 -4.66 1.62
C TYR A 370 -12.63 -5.00 2.87
N PRO A 371 -12.49 -6.20 3.44
CA PRO A 371 -13.21 -6.59 4.64
C PRO A 371 -12.99 -5.59 5.79
N GLY A 372 -13.99 -5.39 6.62
CA GLY A 372 -13.98 -4.42 7.71
C GLY A 372 -14.27 -2.97 7.30
N THR A 373 -14.33 -2.65 6.01
CA THR A 373 -14.65 -1.29 5.49
C THR A 373 -16.16 -1.05 5.36
N GLY A 374 -16.56 0.23 5.28
CA GLY A 374 -17.94 0.61 4.94
C GLY A 374 -18.32 0.14 3.54
N LEU A 375 -17.40 0.25 2.59
CA LEU A 375 -17.60 -0.22 1.22
C LEU A 375 -17.89 -1.73 1.15
N TYR A 376 -17.24 -2.53 1.99
CA TYR A 376 -17.50 -3.96 2.08
C TYR A 376 -18.94 -4.24 2.55
N ARG A 377 -19.41 -3.50 3.57
CA ARG A 377 -20.78 -3.64 4.04
C ARG A 377 -21.81 -3.25 2.96
N MET A 378 -21.58 -2.13 2.29
CA MET A 378 -22.45 -1.66 1.19
C MET A 378 -22.49 -2.69 0.04
N ALA A 379 -21.33 -3.21 -0.39
CA ALA A 379 -21.26 -4.24 -1.43
C ALA A 379 -21.99 -5.54 -1.04
N LYS A 380 -21.93 -5.92 0.23
CA LYS A 380 -22.65 -7.08 0.78
C LYS A 380 -24.17 -6.84 0.82
N GLU A 381 -24.59 -5.67 1.25
CA GLU A 381 -26.01 -5.27 1.29
C GLU A 381 -26.62 -5.20 -0.13
N GLU A 382 -25.84 -4.82 -1.11
CA GLU A 382 -26.26 -4.84 -2.52
C GLU A 382 -26.31 -6.25 -3.14
N ASN A 383 -25.83 -7.28 -2.43
CA ASN A 383 -25.64 -8.65 -2.93
C ASN A 383 -24.73 -8.69 -4.19
N ASN A 384 -23.75 -7.80 -4.26
CA ASN A 384 -22.87 -7.65 -5.40
C ASN A 384 -21.38 -7.85 -5.03
N LEU A 385 -21.12 -8.40 -3.84
CA LEU A 385 -19.77 -8.77 -3.40
C LEU A 385 -19.40 -10.12 -4.00
N ASN A 386 -18.29 -10.16 -4.72
CA ASN A 386 -17.78 -11.35 -5.38
C ASN A 386 -16.38 -11.69 -4.85
N ILE A 387 -16.28 -12.74 -4.06
CA ILE A 387 -15.01 -13.25 -3.50
C ILE A 387 -14.64 -14.52 -4.27
N ILE A 388 -13.47 -14.53 -4.89
CA ILE A 388 -12.93 -15.69 -5.61
C ILE A 388 -11.79 -16.32 -4.79
N GLY A 389 -11.89 -17.63 -4.57
CA GLY A 389 -10.88 -18.36 -3.80
C GLY A 389 -10.62 -17.71 -2.45
N ASP A 390 -9.38 -17.60 -2.08
CA ASP A 390 -8.93 -16.88 -0.88
C ASP A 390 -8.65 -15.39 -1.22
N TRP A 391 -9.68 -14.65 -1.66
CA TRP A 391 -9.63 -13.20 -1.97
C TRP A 391 -8.74 -12.81 -3.18
N GLU A 392 -8.53 -13.69 -4.12
CA GLU A 392 -7.59 -13.53 -5.23
C GLU A 392 -7.90 -12.34 -6.15
N ASN A 393 -9.18 -11.94 -6.21
CA ASN A 393 -9.65 -10.81 -7.04
C ASN A 393 -9.67 -9.46 -6.30
N PHE A 394 -9.27 -9.40 -5.01
CA PHE A 394 -9.27 -8.17 -4.22
C PHE A 394 -8.00 -7.34 -4.47
N ASN A 395 -7.90 -6.81 -5.69
CA ASN A 395 -6.79 -5.99 -6.13
C ASN A 395 -7.29 -4.73 -6.85
N PRO A 396 -7.04 -3.51 -6.32
CA PRO A 396 -7.52 -2.26 -6.91
C PRO A 396 -6.88 -1.95 -8.27
N THR A 397 -5.72 -2.56 -8.56
CA THR A 397 -5.03 -2.44 -9.84
C THR A 397 -5.18 -3.68 -10.72
N GLY A 398 -5.98 -4.67 -10.29
CA GLY A 398 -6.14 -5.96 -10.95
C GLY A 398 -6.56 -5.83 -12.42
N VAL A 399 -7.44 -4.89 -12.74
CA VAL A 399 -7.84 -4.57 -14.11
C VAL A 399 -6.65 -4.18 -15.00
N LEU A 400 -5.67 -3.45 -14.44
CA LEU A 400 -4.52 -2.96 -15.19
C LEU A 400 -3.38 -3.97 -15.25
N THR A 401 -3.31 -4.91 -14.32
CA THR A 401 -2.19 -5.84 -14.20
C THR A 401 -2.49 -7.22 -14.74
N ALA A 402 -3.77 -7.60 -14.84
CA ALA A 402 -4.19 -8.88 -15.39
C ALA A 402 -3.87 -9.00 -16.89
N LYS A 403 -3.43 -10.18 -17.33
CA LYS A 403 -3.21 -10.51 -18.75
C LYS A 403 -4.50 -10.42 -19.56
N ASN A 404 -5.62 -10.80 -18.98
CA ASN A 404 -6.96 -10.65 -19.55
C ASN A 404 -7.92 -10.15 -18.45
N PRO A 405 -8.09 -8.82 -18.32
CA PRO A 405 -8.92 -8.25 -17.28
C PRO A 405 -10.39 -8.66 -17.36
N PHE A 406 -10.92 -8.97 -18.56
CA PHE A 406 -12.32 -9.39 -18.72
C PHE A 406 -12.59 -10.82 -18.21
N LYS A 407 -11.53 -11.63 -18.02
CA LYS A 407 -11.60 -12.95 -17.39
C LYS A 407 -11.29 -12.89 -15.89
N HIS A 408 -10.89 -11.72 -15.37
CA HIS A 408 -10.62 -11.53 -13.97
C HIS A 408 -11.83 -10.86 -13.30
N PRO A 409 -12.60 -11.58 -12.48
CA PRO A 409 -13.81 -11.02 -11.88
C PRO A 409 -13.46 -9.89 -10.94
N LEU A 410 -14.20 -8.76 -11.04
CA LEU A 410 -14.09 -7.69 -10.06
C LEU A 410 -14.66 -8.14 -8.72
N PRO A 411 -14.09 -7.68 -7.59
CA PRO A 411 -14.65 -7.98 -6.29
C PRO A 411 -16.01 -7.30 -6.07
N TYR A 412 -16.29 -6.23 -6.83
CA TYR A 412 -17.52 -5.47 -6.77
C TYR A 412 -17.71 -4.59 -8.02
N TYR A 413 -18.96 -4.34 -8.38
CA TYR A 413 -19.38 -3.29 -9.28
C TYR A 413 -20.79 -2.80 -8.87
N PRO A 414 -21.12 -1.49 -9.02
CA PRO A 414 -22.38 -0.94 -8.52
C PRO A 414 -23.60 -1.39 -9.35
N LYS A 415 -24.77 -1.39 -8.72
CA LYS A 415 -26.04 -1.62 -9.43
C LYS A 415 -26.20 -0.61 -10.57
N GLY A 416 -26.66 -1.08 -11.72
CA GLY A 416 -26.82 -0.24 -12.93
C GLY A 416 -25.58 -0.16 -13.83
N SER A 417 -24.45 -0.72 -13.40
CA SER A 417 -23.26 -0.94 -14.25
C SER A 417 -23.00 -2.42 -14.41
N THR A 418 -22.27 -2.78 -15.47
CA THR A 418 -21.74 -4.13 -15.64
C THR A 418 -20.27 -4.18 -15.30
N GLN A 419 -19.78 -5.37 -14.96
CA GLN A 419 -18.36 -5.59 -14.75
C GLN A 419 -17.52 -5.15 -15.96
N GLU A 420 -17.98 -5.47 -17.16
CA GLU A 420 -17.30 -5.13 -18.41
C GLU A 420 -17.20 -3.62 -18.62
N GLU A 421 -18.23 -2.85 -18.27
CA GLU A 421 -18.20 -1.39 -18.35
C GLU A 421 -17.15 -0.80 -17.40
N ILE A 422 -17.10 -1.25 -16.15
CA ILE A 422 -16.08 -0.77 -15.17
C ILE A 422 -14.67 -1.11 -15.67
N ILE A 423 -14.43 -2.35 -16.10
CA ILE A 423 -13.13 -2.78 -16.62
C ILE A 423 -12.74 -1.92 -17.83
N MET A 424 -13.67 -1.72 -18.75
CA MET A 424 -13.46 -0.92 -19.94
C MET A 424 -13.12 0.53 -19.59
N ASP A 425 -13.89 1.16 -18.70
CA ASP A 425 -13.70 2.56 -18.31
C ASP A 425 -12.38 2.76 -17.54
N VAL A 426 -11.99 1.82 -16.66
CA VAL A 426 -10.68 1.85 -15.96
C VAL A 426 -9.51 1.78 -16.95
N ILE A 427 -9.57 0.85 -17.93
CA ILE A 427 -8.53 0.73 -18.95
C ILE A 427 -8.47 1.99 -19.81
N GLN A 428 -9.62 2.48 -20.28
CA GLN A 428 -9.69 3.68 -21.11
C GLN A 428 -9.14 4.90 -20.39
N ALA A 429 -9.58 5.14 -19.15
CA ALA A 429 -9.16 6.31 -18.39
C ALA A 429 -7.63 6.33 -18.22
N ASN A 430 -7.03 5.21 -17.79
CA ASN A 430 -5.57 5.15 -17.63
C ASN A 430 -4.85 5.31 -18.98
N MET A 431 -5.28 4.63 -20.04
CA MET A 431 -4.59 4.71 -21.32
C MET A 431 -4.75 6.08 -21.97
N LEU A 432 -5.98 6.60 -22.05
CA LEU A 432 -6.23 7.90 -22.70
C LEU A 432 -5.57 9.05 -21.96
N TYR A 433 -5.46 8.94 -20.62
CA TYR A 433 -4.73 9.93 -19.82
C TYR A 433 -3.24 9.97 -20.18
N PHE A 434 -2.56 8.83 -20.22
CA PHE A 434 -1.13 8.76 -20.47
C PHE A 434 -0.76 8.86 -21.97
N LEU A 435 -1.66 8.54 -22.88
CA LEU A 435 -1.43 8.69 -24.34
C LEU A 435 -1.49 10.15 -24.82
N GLN A 436 -1.82 11.12 -23.96
CA GLN A 436 -1.74 12.54 -24.34
C GLN A 436 -0.29 12.93 -24.64
N PRO A 437 -0.01 13.64 -25.76
CA PRO A 437 1.37 13.90 -26.22
C PRO A 437 2.26 14.56 -25.16
N LYS A 438 1.73 15.53 -24.42
CA LYS A 438 2.43 16.20 -23.31
C LYS A 438 2.88 15.23 -22.21
N ARG A 439 2.05 14.24 -21.90
CA ARG A 439 2.33 13.23 -20.84
C ARG A 439 3.25 12.13 -21.33
N LEU A 440 3.14 11.73 -22.57
CA LEU A 440 4.13 10.85 -23.20
C LEU A 440 5.53 11.45 -23.15
N LEU A 441 5.67 12.73 -23.50
CA LEU A 441 6.94 13.46 -23.37
C LEU A 441 7.45 13.48 -21.91
N LEU A 442 6.58 13.71 -20.94
CA LEU A 442 6.93 13.70 -19.54
C LEU A 442 7.36 12.30 -19.06
N LEU A 443 6.67 11.25 -19.50
CA LEU A 443 7.06 9.85 -19.22
C LEU A 443 8.44 9.53 -19.81
N PHE A 444 8.69 9.91 -21.07
CA PHE A 444 10.01 9.73 -21.70
C PHE A 444 11.09 10.49 -20.94
N LYS A 445 10.85 11.75 -20.59
CA LYS A 445 11.80 12.54 -19.80
C LYS A 445 12.11 11.87 -18.45
N ASN A 446 11.09 11.40 -17.73
CA ASN A 446 11.26 10.75 -16.41
C ASN A 446 11.93 9.36 -16.49
N VAL A 447 11.78 8.64 -17.60
CA VAL A 447 12.49 7.36 -17.83
C VAL A 447 13.97 7.57 -18.04
N PHE A 448 14.35 8.70 -18.68
CA PHE A 448 15.76 9.01 -19.00
C PHE A 448 16.42 9.94 -17.99
N ASP A 449 15.64 10.72 -17.24
CA ASP A 449 16.16 11.61 -16.21
C ASP A 449 16.28 10.87 -14.87
N ARG A 450 17.51 10.53 -14.48
CA ARG A 450 17.81 9.77 -13.24
C ARG A 450 17.50 10.55 -11.96
N LYS A 451 16.99 11.78 -12.05
CA LYS A 451 16.68 12.68 -10.93
C LYS A 451 15.20 12.69 -10.52
N GLY A 452 14.32 11.98 -11.21
CA GLY A 452 12.90 11.90 -10.85
C GLY A 452 12.60 10.65 -10.00
N THR A 453 11.44 10.63 -9.32
CA THR A 453 10.93 9.46 -8.59
C THR A 453 11.08 8.18 -9.42
N LYS A 454 11.88 7.26 -8.95
CA LYS A 454 12.23 5.99 -9.62
C LYS A 454 11.04 5.01 -9.65
N TRP A 455 9.96 5.38 -10.29
CA TRP A 455 8.82 4.47 -10.49
C TRP A 455 9.07 3.40 -11.55
N LEU A 456 10.02 3.66 -12.46
CA LEU A 456 10.47 2.70 -13.48
C LEU A 456 11.98 2.50 -13.33
N VAL A 457 12.40 1.50 -12.61
CA VAL A 457 13.82 1.16 -12.50
C VAL A 457 14.08 -0.06 -13.35
N LEU A 458 14.49 0.17 -14.59
CA LEU A 458 15.19 -0.86 -15.32
C LEU A 458 16.64 -0.84 -14.84
N PRO A 459 17.17 -1.94 -14.28
CA PRO A 459 18.55 -2.00 -13.85
C PRO A 459 19.49 -1.73 -15.04
N PRO A 460 20.68 -1.16 -14.79
CA PRO A 460 21.67 -0.99 -15.85
C PRO A 460 21.90 -2.30 -16.60
N LYS A 461 21.89 -2.23 -17.94
CA LYS A 461 22.05 -3.41 -18.82
C LYS A 461 20.92 -4.46 -18.69
N TRP A 462 19.69 -4.03 -18.35
CA TRP A 462 18.51 -4.92 -18.22
C TRP A 462 18.29 -5.80 -19.47
N TRP A 463 18.67 -5.31 -20.66
CA TRP A 463 18.59 -6.06 -21.92
C TRP A 463 19.50 -7.29 -21.98
N LEU A 464 20.46 -7.42 -21.06
CA LEU A 464 21.33 -8.62 -20.93
C LEU A 464 20.70 -9.70 -20.06
N ASN A 465 19.62 -9.38 -19.32
CA ASN A 465 18.92 -10.34 -18.49
C ASN A 465 17.64 -10.82 -19.18
N PRO A 466 17.57 -12.11 -19.59
CA PRO A 466 16.41 -12.65 -20.29
C PRO A 466 15.08 -12.49 -19.54
N HIS A 467 15.11 -12.51 -18.20
CA HIS A 467 13.92 -12.31 -17.38
C HIS A 467 13.34 -10.90 -17.54
N TYR A 468 14.17 -9.87 -17.45
CA TYR A 468 13.73 -8.48 -17.66
C TYR A 468 13.26 -8.24 -19.10
N VAL A 469 14.00 -8.76 -20.09
CA VAL A 469 13.61 -8.66 -21.50
C VAL A 469 12.24 -9.27 -21.72
N ARG A 470 12.02 -10.49 -21.22
CA ARG A 470 10.71 -11.17 -21.34
C ARG A 470 9.59 -10.37 -20.68
N SER A 471 9.84 -9.79 -19.51
CA SER A 471 8.85 -9.01 -18.76
C SER A 471 8.52 -7.69 -19.48
N VAL A 472 9.52 -6.98 -20.03
CA VAL A 472 9.31 -5.79 -20.85
C VAL A 472 8.47 -6.13 -22.08
N PHE A 473 8.77 -7.22 -22.78
CA PHE A 473 7.96 -7.67 -23.91
C PHE A 473 6.52 -7.99 -23.51
N GLN A 474 6.30 -8.61 -22.34
CA GLN A 474 4.95 -8.87 -21.85
C GLN A 474 4.16 -7.57 -21.60
N VAL A 475 4.81 -6.55 -21.02
CA VAL A 475 4.20 -5.23 -20.83
C VAL A 475 3.88 -4.55 -22.16
N ILE A 476 4.80 -4.61 -23.13
CA ILE A 476 4.57 -4.07 -24.48
C ILE A 476 3.37 -4.77 -25.13
N ILE A 477 3.34 -6.11 -25.15
CA ILE A 477 2.24 -6.89 -25.73
C ILE A 477 0.91 -6.56 -25.04
N LEU A 478 0.90 -6.43 -23.70
CA LEU A 478 -0.31 -6.07 -22.97
C LEU A 478 -0.83 -4.69 -23.35
N ASN A 479 0.05 -3.71 -23.50
CA ASN A 479 -0.34 -2.36 -23.91
C ASN A 479 -0.77 -2.30 -25.39
N LEU A 480 -0.15 -3.07 -26.29
CA LEU A 480 -0.60 -3.20 -27.68
C LEU A 480 -2.01 -3.80 -27.75
N ARG A 481 -2.31 -4.86 -26.99
CA ARG A 481 -3.67 -5.42 -26.89
C ARG A 481 -4.68 -4.39 -26.41
N ARG A 482 -4.34 -3.58 -25.42
CA ARG A 482 -5.20 -2.49 -24.92
C ARG A 482 -5.43 -1.43 -25.97
N LEU A 483 -4.41 -1.09 -26.76
CA LEU A 483 -4.55 -0.16 -27.88
C LEU A 483 -5.54 -0.68 -28.92
N VAL A 484 -5.46 -1.98 -29.23
CA VAL A 484 -6.44 -2.62 -30.14
C VAL A 484 -7.85 -2.53 -29.56
N TRP A 485 -8.04 -2.76 -28.26
CA TRP A 485 -9.33 -2.57 -27.61
C TRP A 485 -9.82 -1.12 -27.67
N LEU A 486 -8.94 -0.14 -27.43
CA LEU A 486 -9.30 1.27 -27.57
C LEU A 486 -9.79 1.61 -28.97
N ILE A 487 -9.10 1.13 -30.02
CA ILE A 487 -9.51 1.33 -31.40
C ILE A 487 -10.88 0.70 -31.66
N LYS A 488 -11.08 -0.55 -31.22
CA LYS A 488 -12.38 -1.24 -31.31
C LYS A 488 -13.49 -0.47 -30.61
N TRP A 489 -13.27 0.01 -29.40
CA TRP A 489 -14.25 0.80 -28.63
C TRP A 489 -14.52 2.16 -29.28
N LYS A 490 -13.51 2.78 -29.89
CA LYS A 490 -13.69 4.01 -30.68
C LYS A 490 -14.65 3.78 -31.86
N ILE A 491 -14.44 2.70 -32.61
CA ILE A 491 -15.31 2.32 -33.74
C ILE A 491 -16.74 2.04 -33.24
N GLN A 492 -16.91 1.45 -32.09
CA GLN A 492 -18.21 1.14 -31.47
C GLN A 492 -18.88 2.33 -30.78
N GLY A 493 -18.30 3.53 -30.80
CA GLY A 493 -18.81 4.70 -30.07
C GLY A 493 -18.81 4.56 -28.54
N LYS A 494 -18.01 3.64 -28.00
CA LYS A 494 -17.99 3.31 -26.57
C LYS A 494 -16.81 3.97 -25.82
N LEU A 495 -16.13 4.95 -26.41
CA LEU A 495 -15.06 5.66 -25.73
C LEU A 495 -15.54 6.49 -24.54
N LEU A 496 -14.67 6.59 -23.55
CA LEU A 496 -14.76 7.56 -22.46
C LEU A 496 -14.30 8.92 -23.03
N THR A 497 -15.21 9.59 -23.78
CA THR A 497 -14.86 10.81 -24.51
C THR A 497 -14.93 12.04 -23.62
N GLN A 498 -13.95 12.93 -23.78
CA GLN A 498 -14.13 14.32 -23.38
C GLN A 498 -15.28 14.91 -24.21
N HIS A 499 -16.36 15.33 -23.55
CA HIS A 499 -17.29 16.25 -24.20
C HIS A 499 -16.52 17.56 -24.42
N LYS A 500 -16.11 17.81 -25.68
CA LYS A 500 -15.71 19.17 -26.06
C LYS A 500 -16.96 20.05 -25.82
N LYS A 501 -16.89 20.90 -24.80
CA LYS A 501 -17.68 22.12 -24.77
C LYS A 501 -17.01 23.15 -25.67
#